data_36df7c2bfa6b3a7437053474f72e3843
#
_entry.id   36df7c2bfa6b3a7437053474f72e3843
#
_cell.length_a   1.000
_cell.length_b   1.000
_cell.length_c   1.000
_cell.angle_alpha   90.00
_cell.angle_beta   90.00
_cell.angle_gamma   90.00
#
_symmetry.space_group_name_H-M   'P 1'
#
loop_
_entity.id
_entity.type
_entity.pdbx_description
1 polymer ?
#
loop_
_entity_poly.entity_id
_entity_poly.type
_entity_poly.pdbx_seq_one_letter_code
_entity_poly.pdbx_strand_id
1 'polypeptide(L)'
;MALTGMTSSPPADPAENGKFDVSEVDLDIASRGLKAMGHPLRLKILCILAGAEEVSVQDLVAQVGTSQSNISQHLSILRDKRILASRKDANKVYYRIGDPKILQLMGIMRDAFCTVPSY
;
A
#
# COMPACT_ATOMS: atom_id res chain seq x y z
N MET A 1 -26.35 -12.90 -2.38
CA MET A 1 -26.01 -12.75 -2.81
C MET A 1 -25.51 -12.69 -3.07
N ALA A 2 -25.26 -12.61 -3.09
CA ALA A 2 -24.76 -12.43 -3.47
C ALA A 2 -24.29 -12.37 -3.87
N LEU A 3 -23.98 -12.42 -3.93
CA LEU A 3 -23.48 -12.31 -4.39
C LEU A 3 -23.17 -12.31 -5.07
N THR A 4 -23.36 -12.41 -5.22
CA THR A 4 -23.08 -12.55 -6.01
C THR A 4 -22.35 -12.34 -6.56
N GLY A 5 -22.14 -12.13 -6.55
CA GLY A 5 -21.48 -11.88 -7.10
C GLY A 5 -20.53 -12.17 -7.15
N MET A 6 -20.41 -12.29 -6.80
CA MET A 6 -19.64 -12.52 -6.94
C MET A 6 -19.23 -13.27 -7.33
N THR A 7 -19.51 -13.56 -7.37
CA THR A 7 -19.08 -14.25 -7.69
C THR A 7 -18.34 -14.48 -8.41
N SER A 8 -18.23 -14.00 -8.70
CA SER A 8 -17.47 -14.24 -9.59
C SER A 8 -16.38 -14.87 -9.30
N SER A 9 -16.43 -15.78 -9.41
CA SER A 9 -15.39 -16.41 -9.05
C SER A 9 -14.26 -16.02 -9.78
N PRO A 10 -13.25 -15.69 -9.17
CA PRO A 10 -12.05 -15.43 -9.85
C PRO A 10 -11.62 -16.66 -10.55
N PRO A 11 -11.16 -16.48 -11.73
CA PRO A 11 -10.51 -17.56 -12.40
C PRO A 11 -9.32 -18.01 -11.61
N ALA A 12 -8.93 -19.19 -11.77
CA ALA A 12 -7.77 -19.70 -11.09
C ALA A 12 -7.87 -19.53 -9.59
N ASP A 13 -9.03 -19.80 -9.07
CA ASP A 13 -9.20 -19.81 -7.64
C ASP A 13 -8.23 -20.83 -7.06
N PRO A 14 -7.28 -20.43 -6.22
CA PRO A 14 -6.34 -21.36 -5.64
C PRO A 14 -7.01 -22.51 -4.92
N ALA A 15 -8.19 -22.28 -4.37
CA ALA A 15 -8.92 -23.35 -3.68
C ALA A 15 -9.36 -24.44 -4.62
N GLU A 16 -9.55 -24.13 -5.89
CA GLU A 16 -9.93 -25.16 -6.86
C GLU A 16 -8.78 -26.10 -7.16
N ASN A 17 -7.56 -25.63 -6.97
CA ASN A 17 -6.37 -26.44 -7.14
C ASN A 17 -5.97 -27.12 -5.85
N GLY A 18 -6.81 -27.00 -4.82
CA GLY A 18 -6.57 -27.63 -3.54
C GLY A 18 -5.64 -26.87 -2.62
N LYS A 19 -4.95 -25.85 -3.10
CA LYS A 19 -4.00 -25.16 -2.26
C LYS A 19 -3.75 -23.74 -2.71
N PHE A 20 -3.55 -22.90 -1.71
CA PHE A 20 -2.97 -21.58 -1.91
C PHE A 20 -1.54 -21.69 -1.41
N ASP A 21 -0.65 -22.10 -2.29
CA ASP A 21 0.71 -22.43 -1.87
C ASP A 21 1.58 -21.20 -1.78
N VAL A 22 2.08 -20.96 -0.58
CA VAL A 22 3.04 -19.89 -0.33
C VAL A 22 4.13 -20.47 0.55
N SER A 23 5.38 -20.29 0.18
CA SER A 23 6.50 -20.83 0.96
C SER A 23 6.62 -20.09 2.28
N GLU A 24 7.31 -20.72 3.24
CA GLU A 24 7.55 -20.08 4.54
C GLU A 24 8.36 -18.81 4.41
N VAL A 25 9.32 -18.79 3.49
CA VAL A 25 10.13 -17.59 3.26
C VAL A 25 9.24 -16.46 2.73
N ASP A 26 8.37 -16.77 1.78
CA ASP A 26 7.48 -15.77 1.21
C ASP A 26 6.47 -15.28 2.23
N LEU A 27 5.98 -16.16 3.10
CA LEU A 27 5.08 -15.76 4.17
C LEU A 27 5.76 -14.76 5.12
N ASP A 28 7.02 -15.00 5.45
CA ASP A 28 7.76 -14.09 6.31
C ASP A 28 7.92 -12.72 5.65
N ILE A 29 8.31 -12.71 4.38
CA ILE A 29 8.48 -11.47 3.64
C ILE A 29 7.15 -10.73 3.55
N ALA A 30 6.09 -11.43 3.18
CA ALA A 30 4.77 -10.83 3.03
C ALA A 30 4.26 -10.27 4.35
N SER A 31 4.46 -11.01 5.44
CA SER A 31 3.98 -10.56 6.75
C SER A 31 4.69 -9.28 7.19
N ARG A 32 5.97 -9.17 6.91
CA ARG A 32 6.72 -7.95 7.24
C ARG A 32 6.25 -6.78 6.40
N GLY A 33 6.00 -7.02 5.12
CA GLY A 33 5.49 -5.97 4.24
C GLY A 33 4.11 -5.51 4.67
N LEU A 34 3.21 -6.44 4.93
CA LEU A 34 1.87 -6.10 5.36
C LEU A 34 1.86 -5.41 6.73
N LYS A 35 2.75 -5.83 7.62
CA LYS A 35 2.86 -5.19 8.92
C LYS A 35 3.32 -3.73 8.76
N ALA A 36 4.26 -3.49 7.87
CA ALA A 36 4.71 -2.13 7.59
C ALA A 36 3.57 -1.28 7.02
N MET A 37 2.78 -1.84 6.13
CA MET A 37 1.63 -1.14 5.55
C MET A 37 0.50 -0.94 6.54
N GLY A 38 0.36 -1.82 7.53
CA GLY A 38 -0.76 -1.83 8.45
C GLY A 38 -0.71 -0.77 9.55
N HIS A 39 0.37 -0.03 9.67
CA HIS A 39 0.44 1.05 10.65
C HIS A 39 -0.43 2.21 10.16
N PRO A 40 -1.30 2.81 11.02
CA PRO A 40 -2.26 3.81 10.56
C PRO A 40 -1.63 4.97 9.80
N LEU A 41 -0.53 5.50 10.30
CA LEU A 41 0.10 6.64 9.64
C LEU A 41 0.73 6.23 8.32
N ARG A 42 1.37 5.06 8.29
CA ARG A 42 1.95 4.57 7.03
C ARG A 42 0.87 4.26 6.01
N LEU A 43 -0.25 3.70 6.47
CA LEU A 43 -1.36 3.43 5.56
C LEU A 43 -1.92 4.73 4.98
N LYS A 44 -2.01 5.78 5.79
CA LYS A 44 -2.45 7.08 5.32
C LYS A 44 -1.51 7.63 4.24
N ILE A 45 -0.21 7.51 4.47
CA ILE A 45 0.78 7.93 3.47
C ILE A 45 0.57 7.16 2.17
N LEU A 46 0.38 5.85 2.26
CA LEU A 46 0.17 5.02 1.08
C LEU A 46 -1.10 5.40 0.34
N CYS A 47 -2.16 5.75 1.05
CA CYS A 47 -3.40 6.20 0.41
C CYS A 47 -3.19 7.50 -0.35
N ILE A 48 -2.42 8.43 0.21
CA ILE A 48 -2.10 9.68 -0.47
C ILE A 48 -1.32 9.38 -1.76
N LEU A 49 -0.32 8.52 -1.65
CA LEU A 49 0.53 8.19 -2.80
C LEU A 49 -0.20 7.35 -3.84
N ALA A 50 -1.19 6.57 -3.42
CA ALA A 50 -1.99 5.80 -4.37
C ALA A 50 -2.82 6.71 -5.26
N GLY A 51 -3.16 7.90 -4.80
CA GLY A 51 -3.93 8.86 -5.57
C GLY A 51 -3.08 9.85 -6.37
N ALA A 52 -1.77 9.68 -6.38
CA ALA A 52 -0.87 10.61 -7.05
C ALA A 52 0.29 9.84 -7.65
N GLU A 53 0.94 10.40 -8.68
CA GLU A 53 2.11 9.74 -9.23
C GLU A 53 3.28 9.84 -8.29
N GLU A 54 3.48 11.02 -7.72
CA GLU A 54 4.56 11.20 -6.75
C GLU A 54 4.26 12.44 -5.92
N VAL A 55 4.74 12.46 -4.69
CA VAL A 55 4.48 13.57 -3.77
C VAL A 55 5.78 13.87 -3.03
N SER A 56 6.07 15.14 -2.85
CA SER A 56 7.25 15.54 -2.11
C SER A 56 7.06 15.30 -0.61
N VAL A 57 8.17 15.17 0.11
CA VAL A 57 8.12 15.00 1.56
C VAL A 57 7.40 16.17 2.21
N GLN A 58 7.65 17.39 1.73
CA GLN A 58 7.01 18.58 2.28
C GLN A 58 5.50 18.53 2.13
N ASP A 59 5.03 18.09 0.96
CA ASP A 59 3.60 17.98 0.73
C ASP A 59 2.99 16.87 1.57
N LEU A 60 3.71 15.78 1.78
CA LEU A 60 3.24 14.72 2.67
C LEU A 60 3.11 15.23 4.11
N VAL A 61 4.10 15.99 4.57
CA VAL A 61 4.03 16.59 5.90
C VAL A 61 2.80 17.46 6.03
N ALA A 62 2.56 18.30 5.03
CA ALA A 62 1.40 19.21 5.04
C ALA A 62 0.09 18.45 5.04
N GLN A 63 -0.02 17.40 4.24
CA GLN A 63 -1.28 16.65 4.12
C GLN A 63 -1.53 15.77 5.33
N VAL A 64 -0.49 15.20 5.92
CA VAL A 64 -0.66 14.31 7.06
C VAL A 64 -0.80 15.08 8.37
N GLY A 65 -0.10 16.20 8.48
CA GLY A 65 -0.24 17.04 9.66
C GLY A 65 0.61 16.61 10.84
N THR A 66 1.76 16.02 10.57
CA THR A 66 2.71 15.65 11.62
C THR A 66 4.09 16.24 11.27
N SER A 67 5.08 15.98 12.10
CA SER A 67 6.41 16.55 11.89
C SER A 67 7.11 15.90 10.72
N GLN A 68 8.04 16.64 10.12
CA GLN A 68 8.85 16.09 9.04
C GLN A 68 9.68 14.90 9.54
N SER A 69 10.19 14.97 10.75
CA SER A 69 10.97 13.89 11.32
C SER A 69 10.15 12.60 11.40
N ASN A 70 8.91 12.71 11.86
CA ASN A 70 8.03 11.55 11.97
C ASN A 70 7.70 10.97 10.59
N ILE A 71 7.36 11.83 9.65
CA ILE A 71 7.08 11.39 8.27
C ILE A 71 8.30 10.69 7.68
N SER A 72 9.48 11.27 7.85
CA SER A 72 10.70 10.70 7.28
C SER A 72 10.99 9.31 7.82
N GLN A 73 10.72 9.07 9.10
CA GLN A 73 10.89 7.74 9.68
C GLN A 73 9.97 6.73 9.03
N HIS A 74 8.71 7.09 8.87
CA HIS A 74 7.73 6.18 8.25
C HIS A 74 8.03 5.94 6.77
N LEU A 75 8.46 6.97 6.07
CA LEU A 75 8.83 6.83 4.66
C LEU A 75 10.05 5.91 4.51
N SER A 76 11.03 6.02 5.41
CA SER A 76 12.21 5.15 5.36
C SER A 76 11.84 3.69 5.56
N ILE A 77 10.92 3.40 6.49
CA ILE A 77 10.48 2.04 6.72
C ILE A 77 9.84 1.46 5.45
N LEU A 78 8.96 2.23 4.83
CA LEU A 78 8.28 1.77 3.62
C LEU A 78 9.24 1.63 2.44
N ARG A 79 10.21 2.53 2.33
CA ARG A 79 11.21 2.45 1.28
C ARG A 79 12.11 1.23 1.49
N ASP A 80 12.52 0.96 2.72
CA ASP A 80 13.36 -0.20 3.01
C ASP A 80 12.68 -1.52 2.65
N LYS A 81 11.35 -1.55 2.73
CA LYS A 81 10.57 -2.72 2.30
C LYS A 81 10.27 -2.71 0.81
N ARG A 82 10.77 -1.72 0.09
CA ARG A 82 10.55 -1.56 -1.35
C ARG A 82 9.09 -1.33 -1.72
N ILE A 83 8.30 -0.93 -0.74
CA ILE A 83 6.92 -0.53 -0.99
C ILE A 83 6.90 0.84 -1.65
N LEU A 84 7.80 1.71 -1.23
CA LEU A 84 7.98 3.02 -1.83
C LEU A 84 9.31 3.13 -2.54
N ALA A 85 9.35 3.99 -3.54
CA ALA A 85 10.56 4.43 -4.19
C ALA A 85 10.66 5.94 -4.03
N SER A 86 11.88 6.45 -4.08
CA SER A 86 12.10 7.87 -3.96
C SER A 86 13.07 8.36 -5.00
N ARG A 87 12.99 9.64 -5.29
CA ARG A 87 14.00 10.33 -6.10
C ARG A 87 14.25 11.70 -5.52
N LYS A 88 15.43 12.21 -5.80
CA LYS A 88 15.80 13.53 -5.33
C LYS A 88 15.93 14.46 -6.53
N ASP A 89 15.36 15.65 -6.42
CA ASP A 89 15.47 16.67 -7.44
C ASP A 89 15.82 17.98 -6.74
N ALA A 90 17.03 18.47 -6.96
CA ALA A 90 17.57 19.61 -6.25
C ALA A 90 17.50 19.33 -4.74
N ASN A 91 16.77 20.14 -4.00
CA ASN A 91 16.68 19.99 -2.55
C ASN A 91 15.44 19.22 -2.10
N LYS A 92 14.67 18.67 -3.03
CA LYS A 92 13.41 18.03 -2.71
C LYS A 92 13.50 16.53 -2.94
N VAL A 93 12.88 15.79 -2.04
CA VAL A 93 12.75 14.33 -2.17
C VAL A 93 11.30 14.02 -2.45
N TYR A 94 11.08 13.22 -3.48
CA TYR A 94 9.75 12.80 -3.92
C TYR A 94 9.61 11.31 -3.69
N TYR A 95 8.44 10.91 -3.23
CA TYR A 95 8.12 9.51 -3.02
C TYR A 95 6.97 9.07 -3.91
N ARG A 96 7.00 7.80 -4.29
CA ARG A 96 5.93 7.18 -5.06
C ARG A 96 5.82 5.72 -4.65
N ILE A 97 4.68 5.13 -4.97
CA ILE A 97 4.54 3.68 -4.80
C ILE A 97 5.46 3.01 -5.82
N GLY A 98 6.30 2.11 -5.35
CA GLY A 98 7.37 1.58 -6.16
C GLY A 98 6.99 0.41 -7.05
N ASP A 99 5.86 -0.25 -6.76
CA ASP A 99 5.46 -1.46 -7.46
C ASP A 99 3.98 -1.35 -7.82
N PRO A 100 3.63 -1.52 -9.10
CA PRO A 100 2.22 -1.49 -9.50
C PRO A 100 1.35 -2.48 -8.75
N LYS A 101 1.91 -3.60 -8.30
CA LYS A 101 1.13 -4.58 -7.53
C LYS A 101 0.75 -4.07 -6.16
N ILE A 102 1.59 -3.23 -5.57
CA ILE A 102 1.24 -2.58 -4.31
C ILE A 102 0.07 -1.61 -4.54
N LEU A 103 0.10 -0.90 -5.66
CA LEU A 103 -0.99 0.00 -6.00
C LEU A 103 -2.30 -0.79 -6.16
N GLN A 104 -2.25 -1.95 -6.82
CA GLN A 104 -3.40 -2.83 -6.95
C GLN A 104 -3.88 -3.31 -5.58
N LEU A 105 -2.96 -3.68 -4.72
CA LEU A 105 -3.29 -4.12 -3.36
C LEU A 105 -4.02 -3.01 -2.59
N MET A 106 -3.56 -1.77 -2.74
CA MET A 106 -4.23 -0.63 -2.11
C MET A 106 -5.67 -0.48 -2.59
N GLY A 107 -5.90 -0.66 -3.87
CA GLY A 107 -7.25 -0.62 -4.42
C GLY A 107 -8.14 -1.71 -3.86
N ILE A 108 -7.62 -2.92 -3.78
CA ILE A 108 -8.37 -4.05 -3.24
C ILE A 108 -8.64 -3.85 -1.74
N MET A 109 -7.65 -3.37 -1.01
CA MET A 109 -7.82 -3.06 0.41
C MET A 109 -8.94 -2.04 0.61
N ARG A 110 -8.95 -0.98 -0.20
CA ARG A 110 -10.01 0.02 -0.11
C ARG A 110 -11.37 -0.60 -0.38
N ASP A 111 -11.45 -1.42 -1.41
CA ASP A 111 -12.74 -2.05 -1.76
C ASP A 111 -13.21 -3.01 -0.68
N ALA A 112 -12.28 -3.68 -0.02
CA ALA A 112 -12.62 -4.67 0.99
C ALA A 112 -13.00 -4.05 2.34
N PHE A 113 -12.33 -2.97 2.74
CA PHE A 113 -12.46 -2.44 4.09
C PHE A 113 -13.12 -1.07 4.17
N CYS A 114 -13.09 -0.29 3.09
CA CYS A 114 -13.61 1.06 3.12
C CYS A 114 -14.94 1.09 2.42
N THR A 115 -15.99 1.20 3.20
CA THR A 115 -17.35 1.12 2.66
C THR A 115 -18.00 2.49 2.52
N VAL A 116 -17.23 3.54 2.74
CA VAL A 116 -17.80 4.87 2.66
C VAL A 116 -18.12 5.16 1.21
N PRO A 117 -19.36 5.53 0.93
CA PRO A 117 -19.72 5.88 -0.44
C PRO A 117 -18.96 7.11 -0.89
N SER A 118 -18.64 7.13 -2.15
CA SER A 118 -17.94 8.26 -2.69
C SER A 118 -18.94 9.18 -3.35
N TYR A 119 -19.59 9.96 -2.59
CA TYR A 119 -20.45 10.99 -3.15
C TYR A 119 -20.75 12.09 -2.17
#